data_bff9f3d66107314b9f35df951f68abca
#
_entry.id   bff9f3d66107314b9f35df951f68abca
#
_cell.length_a   1.000
_cell.length_b   1.000
_cell.length_c   1.000
_cell.angle_alpha   90.00
_cell.angle_beta   90.00
_cell.angle_gamma   90.00
#
_symmetry.space_group_name_H-M   'P 1'
#
loop_
_entity.id
_entity.type
_entity.pdbx_description
1 polymer ?
#
loop_
_entity_poly.entity_id
_entity_poly.type
_entity_poly.pdbx_seq_one_letter_code
_entity_poly.pdbx_strand_id
1 'polypeptide(L)'
;MNISMSYRFALWAIAIALASCAAGLQAATDSPAVQAAEALQPKAKPPFVIPTDAAARGKLVAEVREYMQRAPAEVRAHPAAADFPGVLAPNTPRVTRTVTVSGDRKRWQSTGLYANAGEVVTVTPATALPAGVSIEIIIGCHTDSLLGDKQTEWKRFPLLSRKFTLGPAATPVANAFGGPIFAAVRGNTGKAGFSLDLRLANAAEAPFFVLGKTTPAQWAAIRNAPAPWGELVGHNMILHFPASQVRQMDDPTPLLEWWDKVVAAEDHLVGWPERTEQERVVPDRQISAGWMHSGYPFMCYLASAPMITDLKKLRTDGDWGFFHELGHNHQSPAWTFAGQTEVTVNFFSLYCMETVCGKPTGTGHGAIKDLDALLKKRFADPPEMGPFEQLGPFIVLIRKFGWAPLQATLASYQSAPAAPKSSVEERQAEFIRRYSKNAKADLSAFFKLMGYACPDSLRGELKSLPAFDFAAWRAQMGTAKP
;
A
#
# COMPACT_ATOMS: atom_id res chain seq x y z
N MET A 1 14.72 -19.20 -82.30
CA MET A 1 14.17 -17.88 -81.81
C MET A 1 12.95 -18.14 -81.02
N ASN A 2 13.12 -18.28 -79.72
CA ASN A 2 12.09 -18.22 -78.69
C ASN A 2 12.73 -18.54 -77.33
N ILE A 3 13.47 -17.56 -76.78
CA ILE A 3 13.98 -17.56 -75.44
C ILE A 3 13.51 -16.22 -74.83
N SER A 4 12.24 -16.09 -74.52
CA SER A 4 11.79 -14.88 -73.79
C SER A 4 10.55 -15.09 -72.93
N MET A 5 10.02 -16.31 -72.83
CA MET A 5 8.80 -16.49 -71.98
C MET A 5 9.04 -17.16 -70.66
N SER A 6 10.16 -17.85 -70.47
CA SER A 6 10.47 -18.55 -69.20
C SER A 6 11.06 -17.63 -68.09
N TYR A 7 11.70 -16.52 -68.49
CA TYR A 7 12.27 -15.58 -67.47
C TYR A 7 11.27 -14.64 -66.80
N ARG A 8 10.13 -14.37 -67.44
CA ARG A 8 9.09 -13.52 -66.87
C ARG A 8 8.27 -14.21 -65.78
N PHE A 9 8.06 -15.54 -65.93
CA PHE A 9 7.36 -16.30 -64.87
C PHE A 9 8.23 -16.56 -63.66
N ALA A 10 9.54 -16.72 -63.80
CA ALA A 10 10.46 -16.89 -62.68
C ALA A 10 10.59 -15.57 -61.79
N LEU A 11 10.62 -14.42 -62.47
CA LEU A 11 10.65 -13.13 -61.78
C LEU A 11 9.34 -12.81 -61.06
N TRP A 12 8.18 -13.22 -61.58
CA TRP A 12 6.88 -13.05 -60.93
C TRP A 12 6.72 -14.00 -59.74
N ALA A 13 7.19 -15.22 -59.83
CA ALA A 13 7.17 -16.17 -58.69
C ALA A 13 8.08 -15.74 -57.56
N ILE A 14 9.26 -15.17 -57.88
CA ILE A 14 10.18 -14.62 -56.86
C ILE A 14 9.60 -13.32 -56.24
N ALA A 15 8.95 -12.47 -57.02
CA ALA A 15 8.30 -11.27 -56.47
C ALA A 15 7.10 -11.59 -55.57
N ILE A 16 6.30 -12.62 -55.90
CA ILE A 16 5.19 -13.09 -55.08
C ILE A 16 5.72 -13.78 -53.81
N ALA A 17 6.80 -14.56 -53.89
CA ALA A 17 7.42 -15.20 -52.75
C ALA A 17 8.06 -14.16 -51.79
N LEU A 18 8.70 -13.12 -52.33
CA LEU A 18 9.25 -12.01 -51.54
C LEU A 18 8.14 -11.12 -50.93
N ALA A 19 7.06 -10.87 -51.66
CA ALA A 19 5.91 -10.14 -51.13
C ALA A 19 5.17 -10.94 -50.05
N SER A 20 5.03 -12.27 -50.22
CA SER A 20 4.45 -13.15 -49.21
C SER A 20 5.34 -13.30 -47.97
N CYS A 21 6.68 -13.35 -48.16
CA CYS A 21 7.61 -13.30 -47.03
C CYS A 21 7.58 -11.93 -46.31
N ALA A 22 7.52 -10.82 -47.09
CA ALA A 22 7.43 -9.48 -46.49
C ALA A 22 6.10 -9.28 -45.79
N ALA A 23 4.97 -9.72 -46.36
CA ALA A 23 3.67 -9.69 -45.69
C ALA A 23 3.59 -10.64 -44.49
N GLY A 24 4.25 -11.78 -44.53
CA GLY A 24 4.38 -12.69 -43.40
C GLY A 24 5.28 -12.14 -42.31
N LEU A 25 6.38 -11.43 -42.67
CA LEU A 25 7.18 -10.68 -41.70
C LEU A 25 6.41 -9.48 -41.12
N GLN A 26 5.68 -8.71 -41.93
CA GLN A 26 4.87 -7.59 -41.49
C GLN A 26 3.72 -8.06 -40.56
N ALA A 27 3.01 -9.13 -40.96
CA ALA A 27 1.98 -9.75 -40.13
C ALA A 27 2.54 -10.38 -38.83
N ALA A 28 3.80 -10.87 -38.87
CA ALA A 28 4.49 -11.36 -37.69
C ALA A 28 4.93 -10.21 -36.76
N THR A 29 5.29 -9.03 -37.31
CA THR A 29 5.63 -7.82 -36.52
C THR A 29 4.40 -7.12 -35.95
N ASP A 30 3.24 -7.26 -36.58
CA ASP A 30 1.96 -6.66 -36.11
C ASP A 30 1.15 -7.58 -35.19
N SER A 31 1.67 -8.78 -34.88
CA SER A 31 0.99 -9.68 -33.97
C SER A 31 1.02 -9.08 -32.52
N PRO A 32 -0.06 -9.23 -31.75
CA PRO A 32 -0.09 -8.77 -30.34
C PRO A 32 1.08 -9.30 -29.50
N ALA A 33 1.62 -10.47 -29.84
CA ALA A 33 2.77 -11.07 -29.17
C ALA A 33 4.09 -10.30 -29.45
N VAL A 34 4.26 -9.75 -30.66
CA VAL A 34 5.43 -8.95 -31.01
C VAL A 34 5.34 -7.56 -30.39
N GLN A 35 4.16 -6.92 -30.39
CA GLN A 35 3.93 -5.64 -29.73
C GLN A 35 4.15 -5.72 -28.22
N ALA A 36 3.82 -6.84 -27.59
CA ALA A 36 4.05 -7.05 -26.18
C ALA A 36 5.53 -7.29 -25.83
N ALA A 37 6.30 -7.91 -26.72
CA ALA A 37 7.76 -8.00 -26.56
C ALA A 37 8.45 -6.63 -26.67
N GLU A 38 7.81 -5.63 -27.26
CA GLU A 38 8.32 -4.26 -27.36
C GLU A 38 8.53 -3.62 -25.97
N ALA A 39 7.81 -4.02 -24.92
CA ALA A 39 8.03 -3.55 -23.57
C ALA A 39 9.48 -3.76 -23.08
N LEU A 40 10.16 -4.76 -23.62
CA LEU A 40 11.57 -5.09 -23.31
C LEU A 40 12.57 -4.50 -24.30
N GLN A 41 12.09 -3.85 -25.37
CA GLN A 41 12.95 -3.26 -26.38
C GLN A 41 13.62 -1.96 -25.95
N PRO A 42 14.79 -1.60 -26.50
CA PRO A 42 15.52 -0.38 -26.16
C PRO A 42 14.80 0.94 -26.42
N LYS A 43 13.66 0.94 -27.11
CA LYS A 43 12.84 2.13 -27.41
C LYS A 43 11.44 2.07 -26.80
N ALA A 44 11.16 1.07 -26.00
CA ALA A 44 9.83 0.85 -25.43
C ALA A 44 9.39 1.99 -24.50
N LYS A 45 8.21 2.52 -24.72
CA LYS A 45 7.57 3.55 -23.91
C LYS A 45 6.17 3.11 -23.48
N PRO A 46 5.74 3.39 -22.25
CA PRO A 46 4.37 3.12 -21.85
C PRO A 46 3.38 4.05 -22.61
N PRO A 47 2.08 3.67 -22.76
CA PRO A 47 1.52 2.43 -22.24
C PRO A 47 1.93 1.21 -23.07
N PHE A 48 2.16 0.07 -22.39
CA PHE A 48 2.46 -1.20 -23.03
C PHE A 48 1.18 -2.02 -23.17
N VAL A 49 0.87 -2.48 -24.37
CA VAL A 49 -0.29 -3.35 -24.63
C VAL A 49 0.04 -4.78 -24.17
N ILE A 50 -0.88 -5.37 -23.44
CA ILE A 50 -0.72 -6.73 -22.91
C ILE A 50 -1.45 -7.69 -23.84
N PRO A 51 -0.84 -8.83 -24.24
CA PRO A 51 -1.53 -9.84 -25.05
C PRO A 51 -2.78 -10.36 -24.34
N THR A 52 -3.87 -10.52 -25.10
CA THR A 52 -5.09 -11.18 -24.62
C THR A 52 -4.94 -12.70 -24.64
N ASP A 53 -4.09 -13.24 -25.53
CA ASP A 53 -3.76 -14.66 -25.57
C ASP A 53 -2.95 -15.08 -24.33
N ALA A 54 -3.41 -16.13 -23.63
CA ALA A 54 -2.83 -16.56 -22.36
C ALA A 54 -1.39 -17.07 -22.49
N ALA A 55 -1.04 -17.74 -23.61
CA ALA A 55 0.31 -18.27 -23.82
C ALA A 55 1.30 -17.13 -24.12
N ALA A 56 0.91 -16.18 -24.99
CA ALA A 56 1.71 -15.00 -25.29
C ALA A 56 1.90 -14.12 -24.03
N ARG A 57 0.85 -13.94 -23.23
CA ARG A 57 0.92 -13.25 -21.95
C ARG A 57 1.85 -13.95 -20.97
N GLY A 58 1.73 -15.27 -20.83
CA GLY A 58 2.59 -16.06 -19.95
C GLY A 58 4.07 -15.94 -20.35
N LYS A 59 4.38 -15.95 -21.66
CA LYS A 59 5.73 -15.73 -22.17
C LYS A 59 6.24 -14.33 -21.80
N LEU A 60 5.46 -13.28 -22.06
CA LEU A 60 5.83 -11.91 -21.71
C LEU A 60 6.10 -11.75 -20.22
N VAL A 61 5.24 -12.33 -19.37
CA VAL A 61 5.43 -12.31 -17.90
C VAL A 61 6.74 -12.99 -17.49
N ALA A 62 7.10 -14.11 -18.11
CA ALA A 62 8.35 -14.81 -17.86
C ALA A 62 9.56 -13.96 -18.26
N GLU A 63 9.53 -13.36 -19.45
CA GLU A 63 10.57 -12.47 -19.96
C GLU A 63 10.78 -11.22 -19.07
N VAL A 64 9.69 -10.61 -18.61
CA VAL A 64 9.75 -9.48 -17.66
C VAL A 64 10.43 -9.89 -16.35
N ARG A 65 10.10 -11.06 -15.81
CA ARG A 65 10.73 -11.58 -14.58
C ARG A 65 12.21 -11.84 -14.78
N GLU A 66 12.58 -12.47 -15.89
CA GLU A 66 13.98 -12.74 -16.24
C GLU A 66 14.76 -11.41 -16.39
N TYR A 67 14.20 -10.44 -17.11
CA TYR A 67 14.79 -9.11 -17.25
C TYR A 67 15.10 -8.46 -15.89
N MET A 68 14.22 -8.58 -14.93
CA MET A 68 14.38 -8.01 -13.59
C MET A 68 15.36 -8.81 -12.72
N GLN A 69 15.77 -10.02 -13.11
CA GLN A 69 16.70 -10.88 -12.36
C GLN A 69 18.14 -10.82 -12.87
N ARG A 70 18.45 -10.06 -13.92
CA ARG A 70 19.82 -9.92 -14.45
C ARG A 70 20.83 -9.57 -13.38
N ALA A 71 22.04 -10.10 -13.49
CA ALA A 71 23.12 -9.78 -12.58
C ALA A 71 23.38 -8.25 -12.55
N PRO A 72 23.72 -7.65 -11.40
CA PRO A 72 23.90 -6.20 -11.30
C PRO A 72 24.85 -5.58 -12.33
N ALA A 73 25.91 -6.29 -12.70
CA ALA A 73 26.85 -5.85 -13.74
C ALA A 73 26.26 -5.80 -15.16
N GLU A 74 25.22 -6.56 -15.43
CA GLU A 74 24.53 -6.66 -16.71
C GLU A 74 23.36 -5.71 -16.84
N VAL A 75 22.91 -5.11 -15.74
CA VAL A 75 21.78 -4.19 -15.73
C VAL A 75 22.14 -2.93 -16.51
N ARG A 76 21.23 -2.51 -17.36
CA ARG A 76 21.28 -1.23 -18.08
C ARG A 76 19.98 -0.47 -17.81
N ALA A 77 20.05 0.86 -17.91
CA ALA A 77 18.86 1.68 -17.78
C ALA A 77 17.80 1.29 -18.81
N HIS A 78 16.57 1.03 -18.35
CA HIS A 78 15.45 0.84 -19.25
C HIS A 78 14.96 2.21 -19.76
N PRO A 79 14.63 2.36 -21.06
CA PRO A 79 14.18 3.65 -21.61
C PRO A 79 12.97 4.23 -20.88
N ALA A 80 12.03 3.40 -20.45
CA ALA A 80 10.87 3.84 -19.69
C ALA A 80 11.19 4.41 -18.29
N ALA A 81 12.42 4.21 -17.78
CA ALA A 81 12.82 4.77 -16.49
C ALA A 81 12.80 6.30 -16.48
N ALA A 82 13.11 6.92 -17.62
CA ALA A 82 13.07 8.39 -17.77
C ALA A 82 11.65 8.96 -17.63
N ASP A 83 10.64 8.17 -18.04
CA ASP A 83 9.24 8.52 -17.92
C ASP A 83 8.68 8.24 -16.51
N PHE A 84 9.00 7.06 -15.96
CA PHE A 84 8.63 6.67 -14.59
C PHE A 84 9.51 5.51 -14.09
N PRO A 85 10.06 5.61 -12.87
CA PRO A 85 9.87 6.62 -11.83
C PRO A 85 10.69 7.91 -12.02
N GLY A 86 11.55 7.98 -13.01
CA GLY A 86 12.44 9.07 -13.30
C GLY A 86 13.91 8.69 -13.11
N VAL A 87 14.78 9.37 -13.85
CA VAL A 87 16.25 9.21 -13.81
C VAL A 87 16.92 10.47 -13.29
N LEU A 88 18.15 10.33 -12.83
CA LEU A 88 18.97 11.48 -12.44
C LEU A 88 19.36 12.27 -13.70
N ALA A 89 19.49 13.59 -13.53
CA ALA A 89 20.07 14.42 -14.59
C ALA A 89 21.49 13.96 -14.93
N PRO A 90 21.94 14.09 -16.19
CA PRO A 90 23.34 13.88 -16.55
C PRO A 90 24.26 14.66 -15.62
N ASN A 91 25.40 14.10 -15.29
CA ASN A 91 26.42 14.72 -14.41
C ASN A 91 25.99 14.96 -12.96
N THR A 92 24.85 14.41 -12.51
CA THR A 92 24.50 14.41 -11.09
C THR A 92 25.64 13.79 -10.27
N PRO A 93 26.15 14.45 -9.22
CA PRO A 93 27.19 13.90 -8.37
C PRO A 93 26.79 12.58 -7.73
N ARG A 94 27.71 11.63 -7.69
CA ARG A 94 27.58 10.40 -6.90
C ARG A 94 28.30 10.57 -5.58
N VAL A 95 27.68 10.07 -4.54
CA VAL A 95 28.18 10.16 -3.17
C VAL A 95 28.46 8.77 -2.61
N THR A 96 29.31 8.76 -1.58
CA THR A 96 29.45 7.63 -0.67
C THR A 96 28.96 8.08 0.70
N ARG A 97 28.04 7.33 1.28
CA ARG A 97 27.46 7.62 2.61
C ARG A 97 27.45 6.36 3.46
N THR A 98 27.59 6.57 4.76
CA THR A 98 27.31 5.55 5.75
C THR A 98 25.94 5.80 6.36
N VAL A 99 25.13 4.75 6.43
CA VAL A 99 23.78 4.77 6.98
C VAL A 99 23.68 3.68 8.04
N THR A 100 23.19 4.04 9.22
CA THR A 100 22.98 3.07 10.31
C THR A 100 21.61 2.43 10.20
N VAL A 101 21.55 1.10 10.21
CA VAL A 101 20.33 0.29 10.25
C VAL A 101 20.14 -0.31 11.63
N SER A 102 18.91 -0.22 12.14
CA SER A 102 18.52 -0.82 13.43
C SER A 102 18.02 -2.25 13.23
N GLY A 103 18.50 -3.19 14.06
CA GLY A 103 18.04 -4.57 14.07
C GLY A 103 16.63 -4.76 14.63
N ASP A 104 16.11 -3.77 15.34
CA ASP A 104 14.76 -3.79 15.91
C ASP A 104 13.67 -3.50 14.89
N ARG A 105 14.06 -2.96 13.72
CA ARG A 105 13.14 -2.60 12.64
C ARG A 105 13.19 -3.63 11.52
N LYS A 106 12.05 -4.29 11.25
CA LYS A 106 11.90 -5.30 10.20
C LYS A 106 11.38 -4.73 8.88
N ARG A 107 10.64 -3.60 8.95
CA ARG A 107 10.18 -2.87 7.76
C ARG A 107 11.35 -2.11 7.13
N TRP A 108 11.13 -1.49 5.99
CA TRP A 108 12.17 -0.78 5.23
C TRP A 108 12.67 0.43 5.99
N GLN A 109 13.96 0.48 6.19
CA GLN A 109 14.66 1.61 6.75
C GLN A 109 15.21 2.46 5.60
N SER A 110 14.83 3.72 5.58
CA SER A 110 15.19 4.69 4.54
C SER A 110 16.64 5.10 4.65
N THR A 111 17.34 5.19 3.53
CA THR A 111 18.74 5.62 3.49
C THR A 111 18.91 7.09 3.13
N GLY A 112 17.89 7.74 2.57
CA GLY A 112 17.99 9.08 1.98
C GLY A 112 18.79 9.11 0.68
N LEU A 113 19.05 7.94 0.07
CA LEU A 113 19.85 7.77 -1.14
C LEU A 113 19.02 7.17 -2.27
N TYR A 114 19.45 7.44 -3.49
CA TYR A 114 18.81 7.02 -4.72
C TYR A 114 19.82 6.32 -5.65
N ALA A 115 19.47 5.16 -6.16
CA ALA A 115 20.21 4.47 -7.20
C ALA A 115 19.74 4.98 -8.58
N ASN A 116 20.66 5.41 -9.44
CA ASN A 116 20.28 5.76 -10.81
C ASN A 116 19.93 4.50 -11.62
N ALA A 117 19.06 4.67 -12.60
CA ALA A 117 18.66 3.59 -13.50
C ALA A 117 19.90 2.98 -14.18
N GLY A 118 20.06 1.66 -14.09
CA GLY A 118 21.12 0.91 -14.75
C GLY A 118 22.52 1.06 -14.13
N GLU A 119 22.68 1.85 -13.05
CA GLU A 119 23.96 2.01 -12.37
C GLU A 119 24.12 1.06 -11.18
N VAL A 120 25.33 0.59 -10.96
CA VAL A 120 25.65 -0.27 -9.82
C VAL A 120 25.95 0.59 -8.60
N VAL A 121 25.23 0.37 -7.53
CA VAL A 121 25.56 0.85 -6.18
C VAL A 121 26.25 -0.28 -5.44
N THR A 122 27.29 0.01 -4.68
CA THR A 122 27.98 -0.98 -3.86
C THR A 122 27.63 -0.76 -2.39
N VAL A 123 27.09 -1.79 -1.75
CA VAL A 123 26.73 -1.76 -0.33
C VAL A 123 27.67 -2.66 0.44
N THR A 124 28.35 -2.10 1.46
CA THR A 124 29.33 -2.81 2.28
C THR A 124 28.92 -2.70 3.76
N PRO A 125 28.72 -3.79 4.48
CA PRO A 125 28.52 -3.73 5.92
C PRO A 125 29.83 -3.37 6.62
N ALA A 126 29.77 -2.51 7.64
CA ALA A 126 30.97 -2.12 8.39
C ALA A 126 31.51 -3.25 9.27
N THR A 127 30.65 -4.16 9.69
CA THR A 127 30.99 -5.34 10.48
C THR A 127 30.20 -6.56 9.99
N ALA A 128 30.61 -7.74 10.42
CA ALA A 128 29.87 -8.96 10.11
C ALA A 128 28.41 -8.89 10.65
N LEU A 129 27.49 -9.47 9.89
CA LEU A 129 26.09 -9.59 10.33
C LEU A 129 25.99 -10.54 11.52
N PRO A 130 25.13 -10.25 12.52
CA PRO A 130 24.85 -11.18 13.59
C PRO A 130 24.34 -12.53 13.06
N ALA A 131 24.65 -13.60 13.76
CA ALA A 131 24.17 -14.95 13.38
C ALA A 131 22.62 -14.98 13.30
N GLY A 132 22.08 -15.61 12.27
CA GLY A 132 20.64 -15.69 12.03
C GLY A 132 19.98 -14.43 11.47
N VAL A 133 20.76 -13.37 11.18
CA VAL A 133 20.31 -12.12 10.57
C VAL A 133 20.75 -12.07 9.12
N SER A 134 19.84 -11.63 8.26
CA SER A 134 20.14 -11.18 6.91
C SER A 134 19.59 -9.77 6.69
N ILE A 135 20.18 -9.03 5.77
CA ILE A 135 19.69 -7.72 5.35
C ILE A 135 19.33 -7.80 3.88
N GLU A 136 18.12 -7.38 3.54
CA GLU A 136 17.72 -7.12 2.16
C GLU A 136 17.99 -5.66 1.83
N ILE A 137 18.72 -5.40 0.74
CA ILE A 137 18.81 -4.09 0.12
C ILE A 137 17.74 -4.01 -0.96
N ILE A 138 16.93 -2.97 -0.92
CA ILE A 138 15.79 -2.77 -1.82
C ILE A 138 16.06 -1.51 -2.62
N ILE A 139 15.92 -1.59 -3.95
CA ILE A 139 15.97 -0.42 -4.86
C ILE A 139 14.59 -0.27 -5.49
N GLY A 140 13.96 0.87 -5.25
CA GLY A 140 12.62 1.24 -5.74
C GLY A 140 11.52 1.01 -4.71
N CYS A 141 10.63 1.99 -4.57
CA CYS A 141 9.50 1.96 -3.64
C CYS A 141 8.17 1.50 -4.28
N HIS A 142 8.08 1.49 -5.60
CA HIS A 142 6.89 1.11 -6.37
C HIS A 142 6.83 -0.42 -6.49
N THR A 143 6.29 -1.07 -5.48
CA THR A 143 6.38 -2.53 -5.32
C THR A 143 5.27 -3.32 -5.96
N ASP A 144 4.22 -2.65 -6.42
CA ASP A 144 3.11 -3.33 -7.06
C ASP A 144 3.53 -4.04 -8.33
N SER A 145 3.18 -5.33 -8.40
CA SER A 145 3.31 -6.13 -9.61
C SER A 145 2.06 -5.94 -10.48
N LEU A 146 2.25 -5.46 -11.69
CA LEU A 146 1.18 -5.34 -12.67
C LEU A 146 1.06 -6.59 -13.56
N LEU A 147 1.72 -7.68 -13.20
CA LEU A 147 1.72 -8.94 -13.97
C LEU A 147 0.42 -9.76 -13.81
N GLY A 148 -0.51 -9.30 -12.99
CA GLY A 148 -1.79 -9.97 -12.73
C GLY A 148 -2.72 -9.98 -13.95
N ASP A 149 -3.66 -10.94 -13.98
CA ASP A 149 -4.53 -11.22 -15.13
C ASP A 149 -5.57 -10.12 -15.43
N LYS A 150 -5.87 -9.27 -14.46
CA LYS A 150 -6.86 -8.19 -14.59
C LYS A 150 -6.35 -6.98 -15.38
N GLN A 151 -5.03 -6.87 -15.61
CA GLN A 151 -4.44 -5.74 -16.32
C GLN A 151 -4.58 -5.95 -17.83
N THR A 152 -5.06 -4.93 -18.53
CA THR A 152 -5.18 -4.90 -20.01
C THR A 152 -4.08 -4.07 -20.64
N GLU A 153 -3.47 -3.15 -19.88
CA GLU A 153 -2.33 -2.34 -20.29
C GLU A 153 -1.42 -2.03 -19.08
N TRP A 154 -0.17 -1.75 -19.35
CA TRP A 154 0.78 -1.25 -18.36
C TRP A 154 1.13 0.21 -18.66
N LYS A 155 0.65 1.13 -17.82
CA LYS A 155 0.95 2.58 -17.88
C LYS A 155 2.35 2.92 -17.37
N ARG A 156 3.01 1.94 -16.76
CA ARG A 156 4.41 1.90 -16.39
C ARG A 156 4.94 0.48 -16.55
N PHE A 157 6.26 0.30 -16.49
CA PHE A 157 6.80 -1.07 -16.49
C PHE A 157 6.24 -1.88 -15.31
N PRO A 158 5.88 -3.15 -15.52
CA PRO A 158 5.07 -3.90 -14.55
C PRO A 158 5.80 -4.24 -13.24
N LEU A 159 7.13 -4.23 -13.22
CA LEU A 159 7.96 -4.45 -12.05
C LEU A 159 9.02 -3.35 -11.95
N LEU A 160 9.06 -2.59 -10.87
CA LEU A 160 9.98 -1.45 -10.72
C LEU A 160 10.96 -1.61 -9.56
N SER A 161 10.70 -2.48 -8.59
CA SER A 161 11.57 -2.66 -7.44
C SER A 161 12.36 -3.96 -7.52
N ARG A 162 13.57 -3.95 -6.95
CA ARG A 162 14.43 -5.13 -6.82
C ARG A 162 14.94 -5.28 -5.41
N LYS A 163 15.19 -6.54 -5.03
CA LYS A 163 15.72 -6.91 -3.71
C LYS A 163 17.01 -7.70 -3.87
N PHE A 164 17.96 -7.46 -2.98
CA PHE A 164 19.26 -8.13 -2.95
C PHE A 164 19.58 -8.52 -1.53
N THR A 165 20.04 -9.74 -1.33
CA THR A 165 20.57 -10.14 -0.02
C THR A 165 21.98 -9.57 0.17
N LEU A 166 22.20 -8.83 1.24
CA LEU A 166 23.50 -8.29 1.58
C LEU A 166 24.46 -9.44 1.95
N GLY A 167 25.59 -9.51 1.24
CA GLY A 167 26.67 -10.44 1.55
C GLY A 167 27.58 -9.96 2.69
N PRO A 168 28.52 -10.79 3.13
CA PRO A 168 29.48 -10.43 4.19
C PRO A 168 30.53 -9.40 3.75
N ALA A 169 30.68 -9.21 2.45
CA ALA A 169 31.58 -8.24 1.83
C ALA A 169 30.79 -7.25 0.98
N ALA A 170 31.50 -6.48 0.16
CA ALA A 170 30.87 -5.55 -0.77
C ALA A 170 29.87 -6.26 -1.69
N THR A 171 28.63 -5.83 -1.68
CA THR A 171 27.53 -6.38 -2.47
C THR A 171 27.12 -5.37 -3.55
N PRO A 172 27.31 -5.68 -4.85
CA PRO A 172 26.80 -4.86 -5.93
C PRO A 172 25.28 -5.02 -6.05
N VAL A 173 24.57 -3.91 -6.21
CA VAL A 173 23.10 -3.87 -6.40
C VAL A 173 22.79 -2.90 -7.54
N ALA A 174 21.84 -3.24 -8.41
CA ALA A 174 21.43 -2.39 -9.52
C ALA A 174 19.99 -2.65 -9.93
N ASN A 175 19.32 -1.60 -10.42
CA ASN A 175 17.96 -1.69 -10.94
C ASN A 175 17.86 -0.93 -12.26
N ALA A 176 17.26 -1.52 -13.28
CA ALA A 176 17.06 -0.90 -14.58
C ALA A 176 16.21 0.39 -14.54
N PHE A 177 15.41 0.55 -13.48
CA PHE A 177 14.56 1.72 -13.25
C PHE A 177 15.11 2.66 -12.17
N GLY A 178 16.18 2.27 -11.51
CA GLY A 178 16.68 3.02 -10.35
C GLY A 178 15.68 3.00 -9.18
N GLY A 179 15.78 3.99 -8.30
CA GLY A 179 14.85 4.17 -7.20
C GLY A 179 15.52 4.50 -5.87
N PRO A 180 14.73 4.93 -4.86
CA PRO A 180 15.22 5.09 -3.50
C PRO A 180 15.73 3.76 -2.95
N ILE A 181 16.75 3.83 -2.10
CA ILE A 181 17.43 2.67 -1.54
C ILE A 181 16.98 2.47 -0.10
N PHE A 182 16.61 1.23 0.24
CA PHE A 182 16.22 0.84 1.59
C PHE A 182 17.02 -0.37 2.06
N ALA A 183 17.08 -0.52 3.38
CA ALA A 183 17.54 -1.73 4.03
C ALA A 183 16.42 -2.33 4.88
N ALA A 184 16.23 -3.64 4.83
CA ALA A 184 15.27 -4.35 5.65
C ALA A 184 15.93 -5.53 6.36
N VAL A 185 15.85 -5.54 7.68
CA VAL A 185 16.41 -6.62 8.50
C VAL A 185 15.47 -7.83 8.47
N ARG A 186 16.03 -9.02 8.24
CA ARG A 186 15.31 -10.30 8.20
C ARG A 186 15.91 -11.29 9.20
N GLY A 187 15.12 -12.24 9.62
CA GLY A 187 15.51 -13.24 10.60
C GLY A 187 15.26 -12.82 12.05
N ASN A 188 15.54 -13.71 12.94
CA ASN A 188 15.41 -13.47 14.39
C ASN A 188 16.80 -13.22 14.96
N THR A 189 17.02 -12.04 15.46
CA THR A 189 18.30 -11.67 16.07
C THR A 189 18.52 -12.33 17.43
N GLY A 190 17.46 -12.80 18.09
CA GLY A 190 17.52 -13.17 19.50
C GLY A 190 18.10 -12.09 20.44
N LYS A 191 18.51 -10.96 19.86
CA LYS A 191 19.09 -9.79 20.53
C LYS A 191 18.37 -8.56 20.03
N ALA A 192 17.60 -7.92 20.89
CA ALA A 192 17.12 -6.56 20.68
C ALA A 192 18.32 -5.60 20.67
N GLY A 193 18.23 -4.54 19.89
CA GLY A 193 19.11 -3.40 20.02
C GLY A 193 20.45 -3.46 19.29
N PHE A 194 20.62 -4.30 18.23
CA PHE A 194 21.81 -4.12 17.40
C PHE A 194 21.62 -3.00 16.37
N SER A 195 22.71 -2.31 16.06
CA SER A 195 22.79 -1.41 14.92
C SER A 195 23.97 -1.80 14.02
N LEU A 196 23.82 -1.56 12.74
CA LEU A 196 24.83 -1.87 11.75
C LEU A 196 24.99 -0.71 10.78
N ASP A 197 26.22 -0.28 10.57
CA ASP A 197 26.55 0.72 9.57
C ASP A 197 26.74 0.06 8.20
N LEU A 198 26.04 0.60 7.21
CA LEU A 198 26.14 0.23 5.81
C LEU A 198 26.79 1.39 5.04
N ARG A 199 27.90 1.12 4.39
CA ARG A 199 28.53 2.07 3.46
C ARG A 199 27.95 1.84 2.07
N LEU A 200 27.26 2.85 1.53
CA LEU A 200 26.71 2.86 0.18
C LEU A 200 27.56 3.76 -0.71
N ALA A 201 28.13 3.22 -1.76
CA ALA A 201 28.95 3.94 -2.72
C ALA A 201 28.29 3.99 -4.09
N ASN A 202 28.50 5.10 -4.82
CA ASN A 202 27.91 5.39 -6.12
C ASN A 202 26.38 5.57 -6.11
N ALA A 203 25.85 6.18 -5.05
CA ALA A 203 24.44 6.59 -4.97
C ALA A 203 24.30 8.13 -5.15
N ALA A 204 23.10 8.63 -5.35
CA ALA A 204 22.80 10.06 -5.32
C ALA A 204 21.99 10.43 -4.07
N GLU A 205 22.09 11.68 -3.64
CA GLU A 205 21.26 12.19 -2.54
C GLU A 205 19.82 12.39 -2.99
N ALA A 206 18.88 12.10 -2.11
CA ALA A 206 17.45 12.36 -2.28
C ALA A 206 16.97 13.44 -1.31
N PRO A 207 15.92 14.21 -1.63
CA PRO A 207 15.22 15.00 -0.63
C PRO A 207 14.76 14.10 0.50
N PHE A 208 15.30 14.32 1.70
CA PHE A 208 15.10 13.42 2.83
C PHE A 208 14.98 14.19 4.13
N PHE A 209 13.76 14.19 4.69
CA PHE A 209 13.44 14.84 5.96
C PHE A 209 13.10 13.79 7.02
N VAL A 210 13.65 13.94 8.21
CA VAL A 210 13.34 13.09 9.36
C VAL A 210 12.87 13.97 10.51
N LEU A 211 11.61 13.80 10.90
CA LEU A 211 10.98 14.56 11.99
C LEU A 211 11.81 14.45 13.29
N GLY A 212 12.06 15.59 13.91
CA GLY A 212 12.85 15.68 15.14
C GLY A 212 14.36 15.51 14.96
N LYS A 213 14.86 15.24 13.73
CA LYS A 213 16.29 15.11 13.44
C LYS A 213 16.79 16.13 12.42
N THR A 214 16.04 16.34 11.34
CA THR A 214 16.44 17.29 10.28
C THR A 214 16.10 18.70 10.72
N THR A 215 17.12 19.54 10.88
CA THR A 215 16.93 20.96 11.20
C THR A 215 16.41 21.73 9.99
N PRO A 216 15.79 22.91 10.18
CA PRO A 216 15.33 23.74 9.05
C PRO A 216 16.46 24.10 8.06
N ALA A 217 17.67 24.38 8.55
CA ALA A 217 18.81 24.66 7.70
C ALA A 217 19.25 23.45 6.88
N GLN A 218 19.28 22.26 7.47
CA GLN A 218 19.57 21.01 6.75
C GLN A 218 18.48 20.73 5.72
N TRP A 219 17.21 20.96 6.05
CA TRP A 219 16.10 20.78 5.12
C TRP A 219 16.20 21.73 3.93
N ALA A 220 16.45 23.00 4.16
CA ALA A 220 16.63 23.99 3.10
C ALA A 220 17.72 23.59 2.09
N ALA A 221 18.77 22.91 2.55
CA ALA A 221 19.83 22.39 1.70
C ALA A 221 19.42 21.10 0.97
N ILE A 222 18.94 20.08 1.71
CA ILE A 222 18.72 18.72 1.17
C ILE A 222 17.43 18.59 0.35
N ARG A 223 16.41 19.45 0.55
CA ARG A 223 15.17 19.40 -0.22
C ARG A 223 15.38 19.55 -1.72
N ASN A 224 16.50 20.17 -2.13
CA ASN A 224 16.89 20.36 -3.52
C ASN A 224 17.80 19.24 -4.06
N ALA A 225 18.05 18.19 -3.28
CA ALA A 225 18.84 17.04 -3.73
C ALA A 225 18.29 16.47 -5.06
N PRO A 226 19.18 15.89 -5.90
CA PRO A 226 18.90 15.66 -7.31
C PRO A 226 17.94 14.51 -7.62
N ALA A 227 17.69 13.61 -6.67
CA ALA A 227 16.82 12.46 -6.92
C ALA A 227 15.40 12.88 -7.33
N PRO A 228 14.74 12.11 -8.22
CA PRO A 228 13.38 12.42 -8.68
C PRO A 228 12.29 12.14 -7.64
N TRP A 229 12.62 11.43 -6.56
CA TRP A 229 11.73 11.11 -5.44
C TRP A 229 12.36 11.53 -4.12
N GLY A 230 11.52 11.97 -3.19
CA GLY A 230 11.90 12.32 -1.83
C GLY A 230 11.07 11.60 -0.78
N GLU A 231 11.55 11.60 0.45
CA GLU A 231 10.89 11.01 1.61
C GLU A 231 10.77 12.00 2.75
N LEU A 232 9.62 11.98 3.39
CA LEU A 232 9.35 12.66 4.65
C LEU A 232 9.05 11.60 5.70
N VAL A 233 9.90 11.49 6.71
CA VAL A 233 9.87 10.43 7.73
C VAL A 233 9.35 10.99 9.04
N GLY A 234 8.12 10.63 9.42
CA GLY A 234 7.53 10.88 10.73
C GLY A 234 7.89 9.82 11.76
N HIS A 235 7.28 9.89 12.94
CA HIS A 235 7.42 8.86 13.97
C HIS A 235 6.66 7.59 13.60
N ASN A 236 5.45 7.72 13.05
CA ASN A 236 4.54 6.63 12.73
C ASN A 236 4.31 6.46 11.22
N MET A 237 4.55 7.52 10.41
CA MET A 237 4.24 7.55 8.99
C MET A 237 5.43 8.02 8.15
N ILE A 238 5.66 7.37 7.02
CA ILE A 238 6.63 7.78 6.00
C ILE A 238 5.88 8.10 4.72
N LEU A 239 6.14 9.28 4.16
CA LEU A 239 5.52 9.78 2.94
C LEU A 239 6.56 9.82 1.82
N HIS A 240 6.28 9.11 0.72
CA HIS A 240 7.05 9.21 -0.52
C HIS A 240 6.34 10.09 -1.51
N PHE A 241 7.08 11.00 -2.15
CA PHE A 241 6.53 11.87 -3.19
C PHE A 241 7.53 12.14 -4.31
N PRO A 242 7.05 12.53 -5.51
CA PRO A 242 7.90 13.17 -6.49
C PRO A 242 8.65 14.35 -5.86
N ALA A 243 9.95 14.44 -6.10
CA ALA A 243 10.78 15.47 -5.50
C ALA A 243 10.31 16.91 -5.83
N SER A 244 9.67 17.11 -6.99
CA SER A 244 9.05 18.39 -7.37
C SER A 244 8.01 18.87 -6.36
N GLN A 245 7.29 17.94 -5.72
CA GLN A 245 6.29 18.26 -4.69
C GLN A 245 6.96 18.51 -3.33
N VAL A 246 7.94 17.69 -2.97
CA VAL A 246 8.66 17.79 -1.68
C VAL A 246 9.48 19.07 -1.59
N ARG A 247 10.13 19.48 -2.70
CA ARG A 247 10.95 20.70 -2.78
C ARG A 247 10.18 21.98 -2.47
N GLN A 248 8.87 21.99 -2.64
CA GLN A 248 8.02 23.16 -2.38
C GLN A 248 7.59 23.29 -0.91
N MET A 249 7.89 22.29 -0.08
CA MET A 249 7.56 22.32 1.35
C MET A 249 8.68 23.01 2.14
N ASP A 250 8.39 24.19 2.70
CA ASP A 250 9.34 24.88 3.55
C ASP A 250 9.54 24.19 4.89
N ASP A 251 8.46 23.66 5.48
CA ASP A 251 8.48 22.90 6.72
C ASP A 251 7.54 21.68 6.63
N PRO A 252 8.06 20.45 6.52
CA PRO A 252 7.26 19.24 6.53
C PRO A 252 6.72 18.83 7.91
N THR A 253 7.22 19.42 8.99
CA THR A 253 6.88 19.05 10.37
C THR A 253 5.38 18.96 10.64
N PRO A 254 4.56 20.01 10.36
CA PRO A 254 3.14 19.99 10.69
C PRO A 254 2.36 18.91 9.93
N LEU A 255 2.80 18.57 8.71
CA LEU A 255 2.19 17.49 7.91
C LEU A 255 2.49 16.12 8.51
N LEU A 256 3.75 15.89 8.88
CA LEU A 256 4.17 14.61 9.48
C LEU A 256 3.53 14.40 10.85
N GLU A 257 3.49 15.41 11.71
CA GLU A 257 2.81 15.35 13.01
C GLU A 257 1.32 15.02 12.86
N TRP A 258 0.69 15.51 11.81
CA TRP A 258 -0.72 15.22 11.53
C TRP A 258 -0.91 13.74 11.14
N TRP A 259 -0.10 13.23 10.21
CA TRP A 259 -0.15 11.83 9.81
C TRP A 259 0.24 10.88 10.95
N ASP A 260 1.20 11.27 11.78
CA ASP A 260 1.57 10.51 12.98
C ASP A 260 0.39 10.39 13.96
N LYS A 261 -0.43 11.44 14.09
CA LYS A 261 -1.67 11.40 14.89
C LYS A 261 -2.71 10.47 14.30
N VAL A 262 -2.86 10.42 12.96
CA VAL A 262 -3.78 9.49 12.29
C VAL A 262 -3.40 8.05 12.61
N VAL A 263 -2.14 7.68 12.39
CA VAL A 263 -1.68 6.31 12.66
C VAL A 263 -1.78 5.97 14.14
N ALA A 264 -1.42 6.89 15.04
CA ALA A 264 -1.56 6.70 16.48
C ALA A 264 -3.02 6.52 16.90
N ALA A 265 -3.97 7.22 16.27
CA ALA A 265 -5.39 7.01 16.53
C ALA A 265 -5.86 5.62 16.15
N GLU A 266 -5.42 5.11 15.00
CA GLU A 266 -5.76 3.75 14.56
C GLU A 266 -5.15 2.68 15.48
N ASP A 267 -3.89 2.85 15.90
CA ASP A 267 -3.26 1.99 16.91
C ASP A 267 -4.05 1.99 18.22
N HIS A 268 -4.45 3.18 18.66
CA HIS A 268 -5.22 3.35 19.90
C HIS A 268 -6.59 2.65 19.84
N LEU A 269 -7.27 2.72 18.69
CA LEU A 269 -8.56 2.07 18.50
C LEU A 269 -8.49 0.55 18.75
N VAL A 270 -7.40 -0.11 18.37
CA VAL A 270 -7.21 -1.55 18.55
C VAL A 270 -6.32 -1.92 19.74
N GLY A 271 -5.90 -0.93 20.52
CA GLY A 271 -5.07 -1.15 21.70
C GLY A 271 -3.67 -1.64 21.40
N TRP A 272 -3.10 -1.26 20.27
CA TRP A 272 -1.69 -1.55 19.98
C TRP A 272 -0.78 -0.71 20.88
N PRO A 273 0.35 -1.28 21.31
CA PRO A 273 1.36 -0.51 22.03
C PRO A 273 2.01 0.52 21.09
N GLU A 274 2.80 1.41 21.65
CA GLU A 274 3.63 2.32 20.87
C GLU A 274 4.43 1.53 19.82
N ARG A 275 4.33 1.97 18.58
CA ARG A 275 4.93 1.22 17.47
C ARG A 275 6.41 1.53 17.30
N THR A 276 7.15 0.53 16.91
CA THR A 276 8.57 0.63 16.50
C THR A 276 8.72 0.73 14.98
N GLU A 277 7.64 0.48 14.24
CA GLU A 277 7.61 0.37 12.78
C GLU A 277 6.66 1.42 12.21
N GLN A 278 7.12 2.18 11.21
CA GLN A 278 6.26 3.16 10.54
C GLN A 278 5.39 2.51 9.47
N GLU A 279 4.21 3.08 9.23
CA GLU A 279 3.47 2.93 7.98
C GLU A 279 4.18 3.72 6.87
N ARG A 280 3.92 3.35 5.62
CA ARG A 280 4.56 3.99 4.46
C ARG A 280 3.57 4.13 3.33
N VAL A 281 3.40 5.32 2.79
CA VAL A 281 2.58 5.57 1.60
C VAL A 281 3.46 5.86 0.39
N VAL A 282 3.11 5.26 -0.74
CA VAL A 282 3.81 5.44 -2.01
C VAL A 282 2.80 5.67 -3.13
N PRO A 283 2.70 6.87 -3.66
CA PRO A 283 1.95 7.15 -4.88
C PRO A 283 2.63 6.50 -6.10
N ASP A 284 1.84 5.93 -6.99
CA ASP A 284 2.31 5.25 -8.20
C ASP A 284 1.47 5.64 -9.41
N ARG A 285 2.05 5.57 -10.59
CA ARG A 285 1.34 5.82 -11.86
C ARG A 285 0.26 4.79 -12.12
N GLN A 286 0.50 3.54 -11.72
CA GLN A 286 -0.45 2.44 -11.80
C GLN A 286 -0.22 1.47 -10.65
N ILE A 287 -1.28 1.12 -9.96
CA ILE A 287 -1.29 0.18 -8.85
C ILE A 287 -2.01 -1.11 -9.25
N SER A 288 -1.83 -2.16 -8.46
CA SER A 288 -2.35 -3.50 -8.74
C SER A 288 -3.85 -3.63 -8.55
N ALA A 289 -4.45 -2.83 -7.67
CA ALA A 289 -5.87 -2.88 -7.35
C ALA A 289 -6.43 -1.53 -6.87
N GLY A 290 -7.71 -1.26 -7.14
CA GLY A 290 -8.43 -0.11 -6.63
C GLY A 290 -7.89 1.25 -7.07
N TRP A 291 -8.29 2.30 -6.35
CA TRP A 291 -7.73 3.65 -6.42
C TRP A 291 -6.57 3.82 -5.43
N MET A 292 -6.62 3.08 -4.34
CA MET A 292 -5.59 2.89 -3.32
C MET A 292 -5.81 1.50 -2.69
N HIS A 293 -4.81 0.96 -2.03
CA HIS A 293 -4.92 -0.28 -1.28
C HIS A 293 -3.91 -0.36 -0.14
N SER A 294 -4.30 -1.05 0.90
CA SER A 294 -3.49 -1.35 2.08
C SER A 294 -2.26 -2.22 1.78
N GLY A 295 -1.46 -2.45 2.78
CA GLY A 295 -0.24 -3.24 2.76
C GLY A 295 0.99 -2.43 3.14
N TYR A 296 2.18 -2.97 2.85
CA TYR A 296 3.43 -2.26 3.09
C TYR A 296 4.34 -2.31 1.86
N PRO A 297 4.53 -1.15 1.20
CA PRO A 297 3.88 0.13 1.48
C PRO A 297 2.38 0.10 1.15
N PHE A 298 1.62 1.04 1.73
CA PHE A 298 0.32 1.43 1.27
C PHE A 298 0.49 2.11 -0.10
N MET A 299 -0.22 1.64 -1.11
CA MET A 299 -0.11 2.14 -2.48
C MET A 299 -1.33 2.95 -2.89
N CYS A 300 -1.13 4.05 -3.61
CA CYS A 300 -2.21 4.86 -4.16
C CYS A 300 -1.82 5.40 -5.54
N TYR A 301 -2.81 5.89 -6.31
CA TYR A 301 -2.49 6.55 -7.56
C TYR A 301 -1.72 7.86 -7.33
N LEU A 302 -0.81 8.19 -8.24
CA LEU A 302 -0.02 9.43 -8.21
C LEU A 302 -0.89 10.70 -8.13
N ALA A 303 -2.10 10.64 -8.71
CA ALA A 303 -3.09 11.72 -8.60
C ALA A 303 -3.56 11.99 -7.16
N SER A 304 -3.37 11.05 -6.23
CA SER A 304 -3.68 11.22 -4.80
C SER A 304 -2.60 11.98 -4.03
N ALA A 305 -1.39 12.13 -4.59
CA ALA A 305 -0.28 12.78 -3.90
C ALA A 305 -0.59 14.21 -3.39
N PRO A 306 -1.28 15.08 -4.13
CA PRO A 306 -1.72 16.38 -3.62
C PRO A 306 -2.67 16.26 -2.42
N MET A 307 -3.53 15.24 -2.37
CA MET A 307 -4.49 15.03 -1.27
C MET A 307 -3.78 14.70 0.03
N ILE A 308 -2.69 13.93 -0.04
CA ILE A 308 -1.88 13.52 1.12
C ILE A 308 -1.12 14.70 1.73
N THR A 309 -0.85 15.75 0.95
CA THR A 309 -0.01 16.89 1.36
C THR A 309 -0.77 18.16 1.65
N ASP A 310 -2.05 18.25 1.29
CA ASP A 310 -2.90 19.41 1.62
C ASP A 310 -3.34 19.36 3.09
N LEU A 311 -2.43 19.77 3.97
CA LEU A 311 -2.66 19.76 5.42
C LEU A 311 -3.90 20.56 5.83
N LYS A 312 -4.22 21.65 5.11
CA LYS A 312 -5.42 22.45 5.42
C LYS A 312 -6.67 21.60 5.20
N LYS A 313 -6.78 20.98 4.03
CA LYS A 313 -7.91 20.10 3.70
C LYS A 313 -7.96 18.86 4.61
N LEU A 314 -6.82 18.25 4.87
CA LEU A 314 -6.73 17.09 5.78
C LEU A 314 -7.26 17.41 7.18
N ARG A 315 -6.94 18.59 7.73
CA ARG A 315 -7.43 19.01 9.04
C ARG A 315 -8.93 19.38 9.05
N THR A 316 -9.42 19.95 7.94
CA THR A 316 -10.83 20.37 7.88
C THR A 316 -11.76 19.24 7.45
N ASP A 317 -11.39 18.48 6.44
CA ASP A 317 -12.28 17.48 5.84
C ASP A 317 -11.92 16.05 6.22
N GLY A 318 -10.64 15.81 6.56
CA GLY A 318 -10.07 14.47 6.65
C GLY A 318 -9.92 13.82 5.27
N ASP A 319 -9.53 12.57 5.27
CA ASP A 319 -9.57 11.75 4.06
C ASP A 319 -9.99 10.31 4.41
N TRP A 320 -11.26 10.01 4.16
CA TRP A 320 -11.85 8.70 4.48
C TRP A 320 -11.10 7.53 3.85
N GLY A 321 -10.67 7.68 2.58
CA GLY A 321 -10.01 6.62 1.84
C GLY A 321 -8.65 6.26 2.44
N PHE A 322 -7.84 7.26 2.79
CA PHE A 322 -6.55 7.00 3.43
C PHE A 322 -6.69 6.36 4.82
N PHE A 323 -7.65 6.82 5.62
CA PHE A 323 -7.93 6.19 6.92
C PHE A 323 -8.47 4.77 6.76
N HIS A 324 -9.26 4.51 5.74
CA HIS A 324 -9.76 3.18 5.40
C HIS A 324 -8.61 2.22 5.04
N GLU A 325 -7.74 2.61 4.13
CA GLU A 325 -6.64 1.72 3.71
C GLU A 325 -5.60 1.49 4.82
N LEU A 326 -5.28 2.51 5.61
CA LEU A 326 -4.46 2.33 6.81
C LEU A 326 -5.14 1.41 7.82
N GLY A 327 -6.45 1.55 7.99
CA GLY A 327 -7.27 0.70 8.85
C GLY A 327 -7.21 -0.78 8.49
N HIS A 328 -7.09 -1.14 7.20
CA HIS A 328 -6.90 -2.52 6.80
C HIS A 328 -5.63 -3.15 7.39
N ASN A 329 -4.56 -2.36 7.57
CA ASN A 329 -3.33 -2.83 8.21
C ASN A 329 -3.50 -3.14 9.71
N HIS A 330 -4.59 -2.66 10.33
CA HIS A 330 -4.92 -2.85 11.74
C HIS A 330 -6.00 -3.91 11.97
N GLN A 331 -6.71 -4.36 10.93
CA GLN A 331 -7.75 -5.38 11.07
C GLN A 331 -7.20 -6.72 11.56
N SER A 332 -8.04 -7.44 12.29
CA SER A 332 -7.75 -8.79 12.76
C SER A 332 -8.84 -9.77 12.32
N PRO A 333 -8.48 -10.98 11.83
CA PRO A 333 -9.45 -12.04 11.55
C PRO A 333 -10.27 -12.47 12.77
N ALA A 334 -9.82 -12.12 13.98
CA ALA A 334 -10.54 -12.46 15.21
C ALA A 334 -11.88 -11.74 15.35
N TRP A 335 -12.03 -10.55 14.76
CA TRP A 335 -13.24 -9.73 14.81
C TRP A 335 -13.64 -9.16 13.44
N THR A 336 -12.90 -9.47 12.37
CA THR A 336 -13.29 -9.21 10.98
C THR A 336 -13.83 -10.51 10.38
N PHE A 337 -15.14 -10.60 10.23
CA PHE A 337 -15.80 -11.81 9.76
C PHE A 337 -15.90 -11.84 8.22
N ALA A 338 -16.24 -13.00 7.66
CA ALA A 338 -16.45 -13.14 6.22
C ALA A 338 -17.51 -12.13 5.72
N GLY A 339 -17.18 -11.42 4.64
CA GLY A 339 -18.04 -10.37 4.06
C GLY A 339 -18.04 -9.03 4.83
N GLN A 340 -17.21 -8.89 5.88
CA GLN A 340 -17.18 -7.67 6.71
C GLN A 340 -15.84 -6.94 6.69
N THR A 341 -14.93 -7.32 5.81
CA THR A 341 -13.64 -6.63 5.67
C THR A 341 -13.85 -5.14 5.41
N GLU A 342 -14.72 -4.81 4.45
CA GLU A 342 -15.06 -3.43 4.08
C GLU A 342 -16.04 -2.74 5.08
N VAL A 343 -16.50 -3.46 6.10
CA VAL A 343 -17.34 -2.91 7.17
C VAL A 343 -16.49 -2.49 8.36
N THR A 344 -15.71 -3.43 8.91
CA THR A 344 -14.95 -3.21 10.14
C THR A 344 -13.77 -2.28 9.93
N VAL A 345 -13.22 -2.20 8.72
CA VAL A 345 -12.20 -1.20 8.38
C VAL A 345 -12.72 0.23 8.55
N ASN A 346 -13.99 0.46 8.30
CA ASN A 346 -14.59 1.79 8.47
C ASN A 346 -14.71 2.24 9.95
N PHE A 347 -14.43 1.38 10.93
CA PHE A 347 -14.24 1.82 12.32
C PHE A 347 -13.06 2.78 12.43
N PHE A 348 -11.97 2.51 11.71
CA PHE A 348 -10.78 3.35 11.70
C PHE A 348 -11.06 4.69 11.04
N SER A 349 -11.72 4.69 9.87
CA SER A 349 -12.12 5.93 9.21
C SER A 349 -13.03 6.79 10.11
N LEU A 350 -14.07 6.19 10.71
CA LEU A 350 -14.95 6.88 11.65
C LEU A 350 -14.19 7.46 12.85
N TYR A 351 -13.27 6.67 13.41
CA TYR A 351 -12.50 7.06 14.58
C TYR A 351 -11.56 8.22 14.28
N CYS A 352 -10.82 8.15 13.17
CA CYS A 352 -9.94 9.23 12.72
C CYS A 352 -10.74 10.50 12.34
N MET A 353 -11.89 10.36 11.68
CA MET A 353 -12.77 11.50 11.39
C MET A 353 -13.19 12.23 12.66
N GLU A 354 -13.51 11.52 13.72
CA GLU A 354 -13.89 12.13 15.00
C GLU A 354 -12.69 12.66 15.78
N THR A 355 -11.70 11.81 16.02
CA THR A 355 -10.63 12.11 17.00
C THR A 355 -9.51 12.99 16.43
N VAL A 356 -9.25 12.90 15.12
CA VAL A 356 -8.18 13.67 14.45
C VAL A 356 -8.74 14.88 13.70
N CYS A 357 -9.92 14.73 13.05
CA CYS A 357 -10.52 15.79 12.25
C CYS A 357 -11.67 16.52 12.95
N GLY A 358 -12.04 16.15 14.19
CA GLY A 358 -13.06 16.82 14.98
C GLY A 358 -14.47 16.72 14.40
N LYS A 359 -14.75 15.72 13.57
CA LYS A 359 -16.10 15.51 13.02
C LYS A 359 -17.04 14.94 14.09
N PRO A 360 -18.35 15.21 14.01
CA PRO A 360 -19.30 14.59 14.92
C PRO A 360 -19.28 13.05 14.82
N THR A 361 -19.56 12.37 15.93
CA THR A 361 -19.57 10.91 16.02
C THR A 361 -20.44 10.26 14.95
N GLY A 362 -19.84 9.33 14.22
CA GLY A 362 -20.54 8.58 13.18
C GLY A 362 -20.87 9.41 11.93
N THR A 363 -20.04 10.40 11.61
CA THR A 363 -20.14 11.22 10.40
C THR A 363 -18.80 11.22 9.64
N GLY A 364 -18.71 12.00 8.56
CA GLY A 364 -17.47 12.18 7.79
C GLY A 364 -17.50 11.54 6.40
N HIS A 365 -18.52 10.76 6.06
CA HIS A 365 -18.72 10.22 4.72
C HIS A 365 -20.15 10.45 4.21
N GLY A 366 -20.28 10.72 2.90
CA GLY A 366 -21.58 10.99 2.29
C GLY A 366 -22.60 9.84 2.42
N ALA A 367 -22.13 8.59 2.37
CA ALA A 367 -22.96 7.41 2.47
C ALA A 367 -23.60 7.20 3.88
N ILE A 368 -23.03 7.81 4.93
CA ILE A 368 -23.54 7.69 6.31
C ILE A 368 -24.25 8.95 6.81
N LYS A 369 -24.52 9.89 5.91
CA LYS A 369 -25.12 11.20 6.21
C LYS A 369 -26.52 11.06 6.84
N ASP A 370 -27.29 10.08 6.35
CA ASP A 370 -28.62 9.76 6.84
C ASP A 370 -28.62 8.34 7.45
N LEU A 371 -28.36 8.28 8.75
CA LEU A 371 -28.32 7.01 9.48
C LEU A 371 -29.66 6.28 9.47
N ASP A 372 -30.79 7.02 9.50
CA ASP A 372 -32.12 6.40 9.46
C ASP A 372 -32.39 5.74 8.11
N ALA A 373 -32.00 6.36 7.01
CA ALA A 373 -32.09 5.75 5.69
C ALA A 373 -31.23 4.49 5.58
N LEU A 374 -30.00 4.53 6.11
CA LEU A 374 -29.11 3.37 6.18
C LEU A 374 -29.71 2.22 6.99
N LEU A 375 -30.26 2.52 8.16
CA LEU A 375 -30.88 1.50 9.02
C LEU A 375 -32.16 0.92 8.38
N LYS A 376 -32.96 1.75 7.73
CA LYS A 376 -34.14 1.26 6.97
C LYS A 376 -33.70 0.28 5.89
N LYS A 377 -32.69 0.62 5.10
CA LYS A 377 -32.13 -0.23 4.06
C LYS A 377 -31.52 -1.50 4.66
N ARG A 378 -30.76 -1.39 5.75
CA ARG A 378 -30.15 -2.52 6.46
C ARG A 378 -31.16 -3.57 6.93
N PHE A 379 -32.33 -3.14 7.36
CA PHE A 379 -33.38 -4.01 7.90
C PHE A 379 -34.54 -4.28 6.91
N ALA A 380 -34.38 -3.87 5.63
CA ALA A 380 -35.31 -4.27 4.57
C ALA A 380 -35.15 -5.76 4.22
N ASP A 381 -36.19 -6.37 3.69
CA ASP A 381 -36.21 -7.78 3.29
C ASP A 381 -36.54 -7.90 1.79
N PRO A 382 -35.71 -8.56 0.95
CA PRO A 382 -34.34 -9.05 1.23
C PRO A 382 -33.35 -7.89 1.31
N PRO A 383 -32.41 -7.91 2.24
CA PRO A 383 -31.45 -6.85 2.38
C PRO A 383 -30.33 -6.99 1.35
N GLU A 384 -30.27 -6.11 0.36
CA GLU A 384 -29.04 -5.84 -0.35
C GLU A 384 -28.14 -4.95 0.52
N MET A 385 -27.08 -5.51 1.07
CA MET A 385 -26.25 -4.83 2.05
C MET A 385 -24.84 -4.54 1.50
N GLY A 386 -24.61 -3.27 1.22
CA GLY A 386 -23.28 -2.77 1.06
C GLY A 386 -22.55 -2.58 2.42
N PRO A 387 -21.26 -2.21 2.39
CA PRO A 387 -20.49 -2.03 3.62
C PRO A 387 -21.04 -0.94 4.54
N PHE A 388 -21.62 0.13 4.01
CA PHE A 388 -22.16 1.22 4.83
C PHE A 388 -23.49 0.86 5.51
N GLU A 389 -24.36 0.10 4.86
CA GLU A 389 -25.57 -0.42 5.47
C GLU A 389 -25.25 -1.35 6.65
N GLN A 390 -24.20 -2.16 6.50
CA GLN A 390 -23.71 -3.02 7.58
C GLN A 390 -22.98 -2.24 8.68
N LEU A 391 -22.39 -1.08 8.37
CA LEU A 391 -21.74 -0.19 9.33
C LEU A 391 -22.76 0.56 10.20
N GLY A 392 -23.94 0.89 9.66
CA GLY A 392 -24.98 1.68 10.33
C GLY A 392 -25.28 1.24 11.77
N PRO A 393 -25.54 -0.04 12.05
CA PRO A 393 -25.75 -0.55 13.41
C PRO A 393 -24.58 -0.31 14.36
N PHE A 394 -23.32 -0.37 13.89
CA PHE A 394 -22.17 -0.05 14.72
C PHE A 394 -22.11 1.44 15.06
N ILE A 395 -22.52 2.31 14.11
CA ILE A 395 -22.66 3.74 14.38
C ILE A 395 -23.70 3.98 15.50
N VAL A 396 -24.78 3.21 15.53
CA VAL A 396 -25.78 3.25 16.63
C VAL A 396 -25.12 2.95 17.97
N LEU A 397 -24.35 1.86 18.04
CA LEU A 397 -23.68 1.46 19.27
C LEU A 397 -22.64 2.50 19.72
N ILE A 398 -21.86 3.03 18.77
CA ILE A 398 -20.86 4.08 19.05
C ILE A 398 -21.55 5.36 19.56
N ARG A 399 -22.64 5.79 18.93
CA ARG A 399 -23.40 6.97 19.40
C ARG A 399 -24.03 6.75 20.77
N LYS A 400 -24.45 5.50 21.08
CA LYS A 400 -25.08 5.18 22.37
C LYS A 400 -24.08 5.04 23.51
N PHE A 401 -22.97 4.35 23.28
CA PHE A 401 -22.04 3.93 24.31
C PHE A 401 -20.67 4.63 24.24
N GLY A 402 -20.43 5.44 23.22
CA GLY A 402 -19.12 5.98 22.92
C GLY A 402 -18.18 4.94 22.30
N TRP A 403 -16.94 5.35 22.07
CA TRP A 403 -15.89 4.50 21.51
C TRP A 403 -15.30 3.51 22.52
N ALA A 404 -15.23 3.88 23.82
CA ALA A 404 -14.52 3.10 24.82
C ALA A 404 -14.90 1.61 24.89
N PRO A 405 -16.20 1.21 24.82
CA PRO A 405 -16.55 -0.21 24.81
C PRO A 405 -16.04 -0.95 23.55
N LEU A 406 -16.09 -0.33 22.39
CA LEU A 406 -15.56 -0.92 21.16
C LEU A 406 -14.04 -1.04 21.23
N GLN A 407 -13.33 0.02 21.64
CA GLN A 407 -11.87 0.02 21.83
C GLN A 407 -11.45 -1.09 22.79
N ALA A 408 -12.08 -1.17 23.99
CA ALA A 408 -11.80 -2.22 24.96
C ALA A 408 -12.05 -3.62 24.38
N THR A 409 -13.07 -3.76 23.52
CA THR A 409 -13.36 -5.02 22.84
C THR A 409 -12.26 -5.40 21.86
N LEU A 410 -11.88 -4.49 20.97
CA LEU A 410 -10.82 -4.74 19.97
C LEU A 410 -9.46 -5.00 20.65
N ALA A 411 -9.11 -4.17 21.62
CA ALA A 411 -7.87 -4.30 22.39
C ALA A 411 -7.78 -5.63 23.17
N SER A 412 -8.91 -6.16 23.65
CA SER A 412 -8.92 -7.43 24.40
C SER A 412 -8.42 -8.63 23.59
N TYR A 413 -8.44 -8.55 22.26
CA TYR A 413 -7.92 -9.60 21.39
C TYR A 413 -6.38 -9.60 21.31
N GLN A 414 -5.71 -8.55 21.75
CA GLN A 414 -4.24 -8.52 21.85
C GLN A 414 -3.74 -9.42 22.99
N SER A 415 -4.42 -9.38 24.14
CA SER A 415 -4.03 -10.17 25.31
C SER A 415 -4.70 -11.55 25.34
N ALA A 416 -5.86 -11.70 24.75
CA ALA A 416 -6.62 -12.94 24.70
C ALA A 416 -7.16 -13.17 23.27
N PRO A 417 -6.30 -13.63 22.34
CA PRO A 417 -6.71 -13.88 20.96
C PRO A 417 -7.85 -14.92 20.89
N ALA A 418 -8.65 -14.85 19.84
CA ALA A 418 -9.65 -15.89 19.58
C ALA A 418 -8.97 -17.25 19.45
N ALA A 419 -9.68 -18.30 19.90
CA ALA A 419 -9.14 -19.67 19.81
C ALA A 419 -8.81 -20.02 18.34
N PRO A 420 -7.65 -20.62 18.07
CA PRO A 420 -7.32 -21.09 16.74
C PRO A 420 -8.42 -22.04 16.21
N LYS A 421 -8.80 -21.89 14.95
CA LYS A 421 -9.84 -22.71 14.27
C LYS A 421 -11.27 -22.51 14.76
N SER A 422 -11.61 -21.42 15.48
CA SER A 422 -13.01 -21.09 15.81
C SER A 422 -13.83 -20.90 14.54
N SER A 423 -15.08 -21.35 14.53
CA SER A 423 -16.04 -21.06 13.47
C SER A 423 -16.36 -19.56 13.41
N VAL A 424 -17.01 -19.10 12.34
CA VAL A 424 -17.47 -17.70 12.24
C VAL A 424 -18.46 -17.38 13.36
N GLU A 425 -19.38 -18.33 13.65
CA GLU A 425 -20.41 -18.19 14.67
C GLU A 425 -19.79 -18.07 16.08
N GLU A 426 -18.78 -18.87 16.38
CA GLU A 426 -18.06 -18.82 17.66
C GLU A 426 -17.32 -17.47 17.81
N ARG A 427 -16.69 -16.98 16.77
CA ARG A 427 -16.01 -15.67 16.80
C ARG A 427 -17.03 -14.53 16.94
N GLN A 428 -18.18 -14.62 16.27
CA GLN A 428 -19.27 -13.65 16.43
C GLN A 428 -19.79 -13.64 17.86
N ALA A 429 -20.07 -14.81 18.42
CA ALA A 429 -20.53 -14.93 19.81
C ALA A 429 -19.50 -14.35 20.80
N GLU A 430 -18.20 -14.60 20.58
CA GLU A 430 -17.14 -14.05 21.41
C GLU A 430 -17.04 -12.52 21.29
N PHE A 431 -17.18 -11.97 20.09
CA PHE A 431 -17.20 -10.52 19.88
C PHE A 431 -18.40 -9.89 20.61
N ILE A 432 -19.58 -10.45 20.48
CA ILE A 432 -20.79 -9.98 21.17
C ILE A 432 -20.61 -10.05 22.69
N ARG A 433 -20.06 -11.14 23.20
CA ARG A 433 -19.76 -11.32 24.63
C ARG A 433 -18.86 -10.21 25.16
N ARG A 434 -17.74 -9.96 24.48
CA ARG A 434 -16.77 -8.91 24.88
C ARG A 434 -17.38 -7.54 24.80
N TYR A 435 -18.06 -7.24 23.68
CA TYR A 435 -18.65 -5.92 23.47
C TYR A 435 -19.76 -5.65 24.48
N SER A 436 -20.64 -6.62 24.75
CA SER A 436 -21.69 -6.49 25.76
C SER A 436 -21.14 -6.23 27.18
N LYS A 437 -20.11 -6.99 27.57
CA LYS A 437 -19.44 -6.79 28.86
C LYS A 437 -18.79 -5.40 28.98
N ASN A 438 -18.10 -4.94 27.94
CA ASN A 438 -17.46 -3.64 27.90
C ASN A 438 -18.49 -2.49 27.83
N ALA A 439 -19.60 -2.67 27.12
CA ALA A 439 -20.70 -1.71 27.07
C ALA A 439 -21.59 -1.74 28.33
N LYS A 440 -21.40 -2.73 29.23
CA LYS A 440 -22.25 -3.00 30.39
C LYS A 440 -23.73 -3.10 30.01
N ALA A 441 -24.03 -3.67 28.86
CA ALA A 441 -25.36 -3.84 28.31
C ALA A 441 -25.44 -5.16 27.52
N ASP A 442 -26.56 -5.85 27.61
CA ASP A 442 -26.82 -7.02 26.76
C ASP A 442 -27.15 -6.57 25.34
N LEU A 443 -26.19 -6.74 24.41
CA LEU A 443 -26.31 -6.41 23.00
C LEU A 443 -26.76 -7.60 22.15
N SER A 444 -27.01 -8.78 22.76
CA SER A 444 -27.26 -10.02 22.02
C SER A 444 -28.48 -9.93 21.10
N ALA A 445 -29.58 -9.34 21.57
CA ALA A 445 -30.80 -9.15 20.76
C ALA A 445 -30.55 -8.21 19.57
N PHE A 446 -29.76 -7.15 19.77
CA PHE A 446 -29.39 -6.22 18.72
C PHE A 446 -28.49 -6.87 17.65
N PHE A 447 -27.48 -7.63 18.07
CA PHE A 447 -26.62 -8.36 17.14
C PHE A 447 -27.39 -9.47 16.39
N LYS A 448 -28.33 -10.14 17.06
CA LYS A 448 -29.22 -11.09 16.40
C LYS A 448 -30.05 -10.41 15.30
N LEU A 449 -30.58 -9.22 15.56
CA LEU A 449 -31.29 -8.40 14.56
C LEU A 449 -30.35 -8.05 13.37
N MET A 450 -29.07 -7.90 13.60
CA MET A 450 -28.05 -7.70 12.54
C MET A 450 -27.67 -9.00 11.80
N GLY A 451 -28.22 -10.14 12.15
CA GLY A 451 -27.91 -11.43 11.54
C GLY A 451 -26.65 -12.12 12.07
N TYR A 452 -26.15 -11.70 13.23
CA TYR A 452 -25.04 -12.39 13.89
C TYR A 452 -25.51 -13.63 14.66
N ALA A 453 -24.62 -14.61 14.74
CA ALA A 453 -24.89 -15.81 15.55
C ALA A 453 -24.91 -15.43 17.05
N CYS A 454 -26.07 -15.63 17.66
CA CYS A 454 -26.33 -15.42 19.09
C CYS A 454 -26.92 -16.66 19.69
N PRO A 455 -26.10 -17.66 20.07
CA PRO A 455 -26.59 -18.88 20.69
C PRO A 455 -27.25 -18.61 22.05
N ASP A 456 -28.22 -19.48 22.46
CA ASP A 456 -28.96 -19.29 23.71
C ASP A 456 -28.03 -19.29 24.96
N SER A 457 -26.95 -20.04 24.91
CA SER A 457 -25.91 -20.01 25.96
C SER A 457 -25.35 -18.60 26.16
N LEU A 458 -25.02 -17.88 25.08
CA LEU A 458 -24.53 -16.50 25.15
C LEU A 458 -25.56 -15.57 25.76
N ARG A 459 -26.86 -15.70 25.35
CA ARG A 459 -27.94 -14.91 25.94
C ARG A 459 -28.12 -15.21 27.43
N GLY A 460 -27.94 -16.48 27.82
CA GLY A 460 -27.95 -16.87 29.23
C GLY A 460 -26.84 -16.24 30.04
N GLU A 461 -25.63 -16.13 29.48
CA GLU A 461 -24.49 -15.47 30.11
C GLU A 461 -24.69 -13.96 30.30
N LEU A 462 -25.34 -13.30 29.33
CA LEU A 462 -25.50 -11.84 29.31
C LEU A 462 -26.76 -11.34 30.04
N LYS A 463 -27.68 -12.24 30.45
CA LYS A 463 -28.98 -11.90 31.07
C LYS A 463 -28.93 -11.01 32.31
N SER A 464 -27.78 -10.95 32.98
CA SER A 464 -27.57 -10.08 34.14
C SER A 464 -27.29 -8.62 33.78
N LEU A 465 -26.99 -8.35 32.52
CA LEU A 465 -26.75 -7.01 32.02
C LEU A 465 -28.08 -6.37 31.57
N PRO A 466 -28.26 -5.05 31.72
CA PRO A 466 -29.40 -4.34 31.16
C PRO A 466 -29.52 -4.58 29.65
N ALA A 467 -30.69 -4.94 29.15
CA ALA A 467 -30.93 -5.13 27.72
C ALA A 467 -30.82 -3.79 26.98
N PHE A 468 -30.15 -3.78 25.82
CA PHE A 468 -30.14 -2.63 24.94
C PHE A 468 -31.44 -2.59 24.13
N ASP A 469 -32.33 -1.63 24.44
CA ASP A 469 -33.54 -1.37 23.69
C ASP A 469 -33.28 -0.45 22.49
N PHE A 470 -33.08 -1.06 21.34
CA PHE A 470 -32.86 -0.35 20.10
C PHE A 470 -34.06 0.45 19.63
N ALA A 471 -35.30 -0.07 19.87
CA ALA A 471 -36.54 0.60 19.46
C ALA A 471 -36.76 1.89 20.27
N ALA A 472 -36.57 1.84 21.60
CA ALA A 472 -36.62 3.02 22.46
C ALA A 472 -35.54 4.03 22.12
N TRP A 473 -34.28 3.57 21.87
CA TRP A 473 -33.19 4.44 21.44
C TRP A 473 -33.53 5.15 20.11
N ARG A 474 -34.01 4.43 19.12
CA ARG A 474 -34.39 4.97 17.81
C ARG A 474 -35.50 6.03 17.91
N ALA A 475 -36.51 5.78 18.76
CA ALA A 475 -37.58 6.73 18.99
C ALA A 475 -37.10 8.05 19.58
N GLN A 476 -36.10 8.00 20.49
CA GLN A 476 -35.47 9.18 21.08
C GLN A 476 -34.64 9.98 20.04
N MET A 477 -33.93 9.30 19.16
CA MET A 477 -33.14 9.95 18.11
C MET A 477 -34.00 10.62 17.04
N GLY A 478 -35.16 10.06 16.70
CA GLY A 478 -36.12 10.66 15.76
C GLY A 478 -36.75 11.96 16.24
N THR A 479 -36.68 12.27 17.53
CA THR A 479 -37.17 13.51 18.13
C THR A 479 -36.10 14.59 18.30
N ALA A 480 -34.81 14.23 18.22
CA ALA A 480 -33.72 15.19 18.23
C ALA A 480 -33.51 15.74 16.81
N LYS A 481 -33.99 16.95 16.53
CA LYS A 481 -33.61 17.70 15.33
C LYS A 481 -32.09 17.96 15.37
N PRO A 482 -31.40 17.90 14.17
CA PRO A 482 -29.97 18.14 14.10
C PRO A 482 -29.57 19.53 14.53
#